data_35c5b5c89dc6198dc9571e9b92610d55
#
_entry.id   35c5b5c89dc6198dc9571e9b92610d55
#
_cell.length_a   1.000
_cell.length_b   1.000
_cell.length_c   1.000
_cell.angle_alpha   90.00
_cell.angle_beta   90.00
_cell.angle_gamma   90.00
#
_symmetry.space_group_name_H-M   'P 1'
#
loop_
_entity.id
_entity.type
_entity.pdbx_description
1 polymer ?
#
loop_
_entity_poly.entity_id
_entity_poly.type
_entity_poly.pdbx_seq_one_letter_code
_entity_poly.pdbx_strand_id
1 'polypeptide(L)'
;EFNRFHIEGEYLYKQYSDNAFKDVQAVNTFINYDLPLRKVFNKMSFLLRYDMMTDQSDAKTTDEETGALATTDYKRQRLTGGITFSLSKAFRTDLRLNYEKYFYAKNSIAKESEQDKIVLELMVRF
;
A
#
# COMPACT_ATOMS: atom_id res chain seq x y z
N GLU A 1 -7.86 6.82 25.88
CA GLU A 1 -8.79 7.27 24.83
C GLU A 1 -8.33 6.70 23.49
N PHE A 2 -9.13 5.83 22.91
CA PHE A 2 -8.87 5.20 21.61
C PHE A 2 -9.03 6.19 20.43
N ASN A 3 -9.40 7.43 20.68
CA ASN A 3 -9.64 8.46 19.66
C ASN A 3 -8.40 8.89 18.85
N ARG A 4 -7.22 8.38 19.18
CA ARG A 4 -5.95 8.70 18.50
C ARG A 4 -5.41 7.55 17.66
N PHE A 5 -6.03 6.41 17.77
CA PHE A 5 -5.58 5.19 17.12
C PHE A 5 -6.64 4.69 16.16
N HIS A 6 -6.28 4.55 14.90
CA HIS A 6 -7.16 4.12 13.84
C HIS A 6 -6.55 2.90 13.13
N ILE A 7 -7.33 1.83 13.04
CA ILE A 7 -6.94 0.61 12.35
C ILE A 7 -8.02 0.30 11.32
N GLU A 8 -7.61 0.05 10.09
CA GLU A 8 -8.47 -0.49 9.04
C GLU A 8 -7.82 -1.69 8.38
N GLY A 9 -8.65 -2.60 7.88
CA GLY A 9 -8.21 -3.74 7.09
C GLY A 9 -9.25 -4.09 6.05
N GLU A 10 -8.78 -4.43 4.87
CA GLU A 10 -9.60 -4.88 3.76
C GLU A 10 -9.01 -6.19 3.20
N TYR A 11 -9.88 -7.13 2.93
CA TYR A 11 -9.56 -8.36 2.24
C TYR A 11 -10.42 -8.48 0.99
N LEU A 12 -9.78 -8.65 -0.16
CA LEU A 12 -10.43 -8.86 -1.43
C LEU A 12 -10.09 -10.25 -1.95
N TYR A 13 -11.12 -11.00 -2.33
CA TYR A 13 -10.99 -12.24 -3.06
C TYR A 13 -11.78 -12.16 -4.36
N LYS A 14 -11.13 -12.46 -5.47
CA LYS A 14 -11.75 -12.48 -6.79
C LYS A 14 -11.51 -13.83 -7.43
N GLN A 15 -12.61 -14.53 -7.71
CA GLN A 15 -12.63 -15.81 -8.40
C GLN A 15 -13.22 -15.64 -9.80
N TYR A 16 -12.61 -16.28 -10.76
CA TYR A 16 -13.11 -16.29 -12.14
C TYR A 16 -13.73 -17.66 -12.45
N SER A 17 -15.04 -17.67 -12.72
CA SER A 17 -15.83 -18.88 -12.89
C SER A 17 -15.53 -19.66 -14.18
N ASP A 18 -14.95 -19.00 -15.17
CA ASP A 18 -14.64 -19.57 -16.49
C ASP A 18 -13.18 -19.98 -16.65
N ASN A 19 -12.39 -19.95 -15.57
CA ASN A 19 -10.93 -20.20 -15.55
C ASN A 19 -10.13 -19.36 -16.56
N ALA A 20 -10.65 -18.18 -16.95
CA ALA A 20 -9.97 -17.29 -17.86
C ALA A 20 -8.75 -16.60 -17.23
N PHE A 21 -8.79 -16.41 -15.91
CA PHE A 21 -7.74 -15.77 -15.12
C PHE A 21 -7.49 -16.55 -13.84
N LYS A 22 -6.31 -16.38 -13.25
CA LYS A 22 -6.03 -16.85 -11.88
C LYS A 22 -6.90 -16.14 -10.87
N ASP A 23 -7.34 -16.85 -9.85
CA ASP A 23 -7.99 -16.25 -8.68
C ASP A 23 -7.01 -15.31 -7.97
N VAL A 24 -7.48 -14.15 -7.57
CA VAL A 24 -6.67 -13.10 -6.95
C VAL A 24 -7.13 -12.84 -5.53
N GLN A 25 -6.18 -12.78 -4.63
CA GLN A 25 -6.39 -12.32 -3.26
C GLN A 25 -5.56 -11.06 -3.01
N ALA A 26 -6.16 -10.10 -2.37
CA ALA A 26 -5.48 -8.89 -1.93
C ALA A 26 -5.80 -8.58 -0.48
N VAL A 27 -4.82 -8.12 0.24
CA VAL A 27 -4.95 -7.65 1.62
C VAL A 27 -4.40 -6.24 1.71
N ASN A 28 -5.15 -5.36 2.33
CA ASN A 28 -4.74 -4.01 2.65
C ASN A 28 -5.07 -3.74 4.10
N THR A 29 -4.07 -3.38 4.88
CA THR A 29 -4.25 -3.00 6.28
C THR A 29 -3.45 -1.77 6.60
N PHE A 30 -4.01 -0.87 7.41
CA PHE A 30 -3.22 0.23 7.94
C PHE A 30 -3.56 0.55 9.38
N ILE A 31 -2.58 1.12 10.04
CA ILE A 31 -2.64 1.64 11.41
C ILE A 31 -2.22 3.09 11.35
N ASN A 32 -3.00 3.97 11.92
CA ASN A 32 -2.66 5.36 12.08
C ASN A 32 -2.74 5.75 13.57
N TYR A 33 -1.75 6.48 14.04
CA TYR A 33 -1.71 7.01 15.39
C TYR A 33 -1.49 8.53 15.37
N ASP A 34 -2.40 9.26 15.96
CA ASP A 34 -2.37 10.72 16.03
C ASP A 34 -1.86 11.20 17.39
N LEU A 35 -0.75 11.93 17.38
CA LEU A 35 -0.17 12.57 18.55
C LEU A 35 -0.41 14.08 18.49
N PRO A 36 -1.23 14.66 19.39
CA PRO A 36 -1.40 16.10 19.44
C PRO A 36 -0.14 16.77 19.99
N LEU A 37 0.32 17.80 19.30
CA LEU A 37 1.47 18.63 19.69
C LEU A 37 0.99 20.02 20.06
N ARG A 38 1.60 20.61 21.09
CA ARG A 38 1.10 21.86 21.68
C ARG A 38 1.84 23.13 21.25
N LYS A 39 2.95 23.01 20.49
CA LYS A 39 3.81 24.16 20.16
C LYS A 39 3.72 24.58 18.69
N VAL A 40 4.66 24.16 17.87
CA VAL A 40 4.80 24.57 16.46
C VAL A 40 3.87 23.76 15.55
N PHE A 41 3.68 22.48 15.85
CA PHE A 41 2.83 21.58 15.09
C PHE A 41 1.53 21.32 15.85
N ASN A 42 0.41 21.30 15.15
CA ASN A 42 -0.87 20.95 15.76
C ASN A 42 -0.99 19.47 16.06
N LYS A 43 -0.49 18.65 15.14
CA LYS A 43 -0.61 17.20 15.21
C LYS A 43 0.54 16.52 14.46
N MET A 44 0.99 15.41 14.97
CA MET A 44 1.87 14.49 14.30
C MET A 44 1.16 13.14 14.16
N SER A 45 1.16 12.56 12.97
CA SER A 45 0.52 11.27 12.71
C SER A 45 1.55 10.27 12.23
N PHE A 46 1.50 9.07 12.77
CA PHE A 46 2.30 7.93 12.34
C PHE A 46 1.44 6.97 11.55
N LEU A 47 1.90 6.58 10.38
CA LEU A 47 1.24 5.61 9.50
C LEU A 47 2.09 4.36 9.36
N LEU A 48 1.48 3.20 9.51
CA LEU A 48 2.01 1.92 9.08
C LEU A 48 0.96 1.24 8.21
N ARG A 49 1.34 0.90 6.97
CA ARG A 49 0.44 0.26 6.00
C ARG A 49 1.10 -0.96 5.40
N TYR A 50 0.34 -2.02 5.27
CA TYR A 50 0.74 -3.23 4.59
C TYR A 50 -0.26 -3.56 3.48
N ASP A 51 0.27 -3.78 2.28
CA ASP A 51 -0.49 -4.21 1.11
C ASP A 51 0.12 -5.50 0.55
N MET A 52 -0.72 -6.44 0.19
CA MET A 52 -0.32 -7.69 -0.46
C MET A 52 -1.28 -8.01 -1.61
N MET A 53 -0.73 -8.56 -2.67
CA MET A 53 -1.49 -9.10 -3.79
C MET A 53 -0.86 -10.41 -4.26
N THR A 54 -1.69 -11.41 -4.55
CA THR A 54 -1.24 -12.70 -5.07
C THR A 54 -0.94 -12.64 -6.57
N ASP A 55 -0.45 -13.75 -7.13
CA ASP A 55 -0.15 -13.89 -8.55
C ASP A 55 -1.37 -13.59 -9.42
N GLN A 56 -1.11 -12.96 -10.56
CA GLN A 56 -2.12 -12.64 -11.57
C GLN A 56 -1.75 -13.26 -12.92
N SER A 57 -2.74 -13.47 -13.78
CA SER A 57 -2.55 -13.95 -15.14
C SER A 57 -3.32 -13.10 -16.14
N ASP A 58 -2.89 -13.08 -17.38
CA ASP A 58 -3.68 -12.56 -18.50
C ASP A 58 -4.79 -13.55 -18.90
N ALA A 59 -5.79 -13.07 -19.65
CA ALA A 59 -6.92 -13.87 -20.08
C ALA A 59 -6.47 -15.08 -20.90
N LYS A 60 -6.83 -16.28 -20.45
CA LYS A 60 -6.63 -17.56 -21.15
C LYS A 60 -5.20 -17.83 -21.66
N THR A 61 -4.21 -17.14 -21.11
CA THR A 61 -2.81 -17.41 -21.40
C THR A 61 -2.35 -18.60 -20.57
N THR A 62 -1.94 -19.65 -21.23
CA THR A 62 -1.42 -20.87 -20.57
C THR A 62 0.09 -20.97 -20.71
N ASP A 63 0.73 -21.55 -19.69
CA ASP A 63 2.12 -21.92 -19.73
C ASP A 63 2.28 -23.17 -20.64
N GLU A 64 3.19 -23.12 -21.61
CA GLU A 64 3.44 -24.21 -22.56
C GLU A 64 3.95 -25.49 -21.88
N GLU A 65 4.68 -25.37 -20.77
CA GLU A 65 5.25 -26.52 -20.06
C GLU A 65 4.24 -27.19 -19.12
N THR A 66 3.39 -26.44 -18.46
CA THR A 66 2.50 -26.99 -17.41
C THR A 66 1.03 -27.05 -17.80
N GLY A 67 0.61 -26.36 -18.88
CA GLY A 67 -0.79 -26.23 -19.29
C GLY A 67 -1.67 -25.44 -18.34
N ALA A 68 -1.09 -24.88 -17.24
CA ALA A 68 -1.77 -24.02 -16.30
C ALA A 68 -1.80 -22.57 -16.78
N LEU A 69 -2.68 -21.73 -16.19
CA LEU A 69 -2.70 -20.31 -16.48
C LEU A 69 -1.34 -19.66 -16.19
N ALA A 70 -0.76 -18.98 -17.19
CA ALA A 70 0.52 -18.32 -17.06
C ALA A 70 0.42 -17.15 -16.07
N THR A 71 1.45 -16.98 -15.25
CA THR A 71 1.55 -15.85 -14.32
C THR A 71 2.18 -14.67 -15.02
N THR A 72 1.44 -13.57 -15.16
CA THR A 72 1.93 -12.32 -15.75
C THR A 72 2.47 -11.35 -14.71
N ASP A 73 1.85 -11.34 -13.53
CA ASP A 73 2.32 -10.59 -12.37
C ASP A 73 2.43 -11.52 -11.16
N TYR A 74 3.62 -11.61 -10.57
CA TYR A 74 3.87 -12.43 -9.39
C TYR A 74 3.44 -11.71 -8.10
N LYS A 75 3.24 -12.51 -7.04
CA LYS A 75 2.93 -12.02 -5.70
C LYS A 75 3.87 -10.90 -5.30
N ARG A 76 3.29 -9.83 -4.79
CA ARG A 76 4.02 -8.66 -4.29
C ARG A 76 3.42 -8.16 -2.98
N GLN A 77 4.29 -7.58 -2.18
CA GLN A 77 3.95 -7.00 -0.90
C GLN A 77 4.57 -5.62 -0.81
N ARG A 78 3.89 -4.71 -0.13
CA ARG A 78 4.40 -3.37 0.16
C ARG A 78 4.18 -3.05 1.63
N LEU A 79 5.23 -2.60 2.29
CA LEU A 79 5.17 -2.04 3.63
C LEU A 79 5.47 -0.55 3.55
N THR A 80 4.57 0.27 4.04
CA THR A 80 4.74 1.73 4.07
C THR A 80 4.77 2.20 5.51
N GLY A 81 5.82 2.92 5.89
CA GLY A 81 5.91 3.65 7.13
C GLY A 81 5.93 5.15 6.85
N GLY A 82 5.21 5.94 7.61
CA GLY A 82 5.11 7.37 7.35
C GLY A 82 4.89 8.21 8.58
N ILE A 83 5.30 9.48 8.47
CA ILE A 83 5.06 10.53 9.46
C ILE A 83 4.44 11.72 8.75
N THR A 84 3.37 12.26 9.32
CA THR A 84 2.73 13.48 8.85
C THR A 84 2.75 14.54 9.96
N PHE A 85 3.23 15.73 9.63
CA PHE A 85 3.20 16.89 10.50
C PHE A 85 2.16 17.87 9.98
N SER A 86 1.20 18.23 10.83
CA SER A 86 0.19 19.24 10.54
C SER A 86 0.59 20.57 11.20
N LEU A 87 0.87 21.60 10.39
CA LEU A 87 1.61 22.78 10.80
C LEU A 87 0.75 23.96 11.25
N SER A 88 -0.45 24.16 10.75
CA SER A 88 -1.17 25.41 11.01
C SER A 88 -2.66 25.23 11.22
N LYS A 89 -3.25 26.15 12.02
CA LYS A 89 -4.70 26.25 12.21
C LYS A 89 -5.37 27.09 11.12
N ALA A 90 -4.70 28.11 10.59
CA ALA A 90 -5.26 29.05 9.62
C ALA A 90 -5.24 28.49 8.19
N PHE A 91 -4.13 27.86 7.79
CA PHE A 91 -3.98 27.15 6.53
C PHE A 91 -3.63 25.71 6.86
N ARG A 92 -4.42 24.77 6.40
CA ARG A 92 -4.10 23.36 6.62
C ARG A 92 -2.89 22.99 5.78
N THR A 93 -1.74 22.93 6.42
CA THR A 93 -0.47 22.56 5.81
C THR A 93 0.01 21.27 6.44
N ASP A 94 0.15 20.26 5.65
CA ASP A 94 0.63 18.94 6.06
C ASP A 94 1.96 18.65 5.36
N LEU A 95 2.99 18.31 6.14
CA LEU A 95 4.25 17.78 5.64
C LEU A 95 4.28 16.28 5.88
N ARG A 96 4.43 15.50 4.82
CA ARG A 96 4.39 14.05 4.84
C ARG A 96 5.72 13.46 4.42
N LEU A 97 6.26 12.54 5.20
CA LEU A 97 7.42 11.75 4.85
C LEU A 97 7.07 10.26 4.93
N ASN A 98 7.10 9.56 3.81
CA ASN A 98 6.80 8.15 3.71
C ASN A 98 7.98 7.37 3.15
N TYR A 99 8.20 6.18 3.69
CA TYR A 99 9.11 5.18 3.14
C TYR A 99 8.30 3.97 2.72
N GLU A 100 8.46 3.55 1.46
CA GLU A 100 7.81 2.37 0.90
C GLU A 100 8.85 1.29 0.62
N LYS A 101 8.67 0.13 1.22
CA LYS A 101 9.45 -1.08 1.00
C LYS A 101 8.64 -2.09 0.20
N TYR A 102 9.20 -2.57 -0.91
CA TYR A 102 8.57 -3.58 -1.76
C TYR A 102 9.26 -4.93 -1.61
N PHE A 103 8.45 -5.99 -1.54
CA PHE A 103 8.90 -7.36 -1.52
C PHE A 103 8.27 -8.12 -2.69
N TYR A 104 9.11 -8.79 -3.46
CA TYR A 104 8.70 -9.52 -4.65
C TYR A 104 8.98 -11.02 -4.52
N ALA A 105 8.21 -11.85 -5.25
CA ALA A 105 8.54 -13.25 -5.44
C ALA A 105 9.86 -13.39 -6.24
N LYS A 106 10.56 -14.51 -6.07
CA LYS A 106 11.91 -14.73 -6.65
C LYS A 106 12.02 -14.50 -8.16
N ASN A 107 10.93 -14.73 -8.92
CA ASN A 107 10.91 -14.64 -10.38
C ASN A 107 10.25 -13.37 -10.91
N SER A 108 9.90 -12.42 -10.03
CA SER A 108 9.26 -11.18 -10.46
C SER A 108 10.29 -10.15 -10.91
N ILE A 109 9.95 -9.42 -11.97
CA ILE A 109 10.69 -8.22 -12.38
C ILE A 109 9.99 -7.03 -11.71
N ALA A 110 10.71 -6.32 -10.84
CA ALA A 110 10.18 -5.13 -10.21
C ALA A 110 9.95 -4.03 -11.27
N LYS A 111 8.74 -3.50 -11.32
CA LYS A 111 8.45 -2.31 -12.14
C LYS A 111 9.15 -1.10 -11.51
N GLU A 112 9.57 -0.15 -12.33
CA GLU A 112 10.25 1.06 -11.86
C GLU A 112 9.43 1.83 -10.81
N SER A 113 8.11 1.88 -10.97
CA SER A 113 7.18 2.50 -10.03
C SER A 113 7.00 1.76 -8.70
N GLU A 114 7.49 0.52 -8.61
CA GLU A 114 7.30 -0.38 -7.46
C GLU A 114 8.63 -0.73 -6.79
N GLN A 115 9.63 0.15 -6.88
CA GLN A 115 10.88 0.03 -6.17
C GLN A 115 10.82 0.74 -4.81
N ASP A 116 11.70 0.34 -3.90
CA ASP A 116 11.83 1.02 -2.61
C ASP A 116 12.05 2.52 -2.80
N LYS A 117 11.27 3.33 -2.11
CA LYS A 117 11.32 4.78 -2.28
C LYS A 117 10.99 5.55 -1.01
N ILE A 118 11.54 6.75 -0.96
CA ILE A 118 11.16 7.77 0.02
C ILE A 118 10.33 8.82 -0.72
N VAL A 119 9.18 9.17 -0.16
CA VAL A 119 8.28 10.20 -0.69
C VAL A 119 8.15 11.32 0.32
N LEU A 120 8.54 12.52 -0.07
CA LEU A 120 8.30 13.76 0.67
C LEU A 120 7.22 14.56 -0.04
N GLU A 121 6.16 14.89 0.67
CA GLU A 121 5.00 15.59 0.13
C GLU A 121 4.62 16.78 1.01
N LEU A 122 4.40 17.92 0.39
CA LEU A 122 3.86 19.10 1.04
C LEU A 122 2.45 19.37 0.49
N MET A 123 1.46 19.36 1.36
CA MET A 123 0.07 19.65 1.00
C MET A 123 -0.39 20.92 1.70
N VAL A 124 -0.85 21.90 0.92
CA VAL A 124 -1.41 23.16 1.44
C VAL A 124 -2.86 23.25 0.98
N ARG A 125 -3.77 23.49 1.93
CA ARG A 125 -5.20 23.71 1.66
C ARG A 125 -5.60 25.09 2.15
N PHE A 126 -6.20 25.85 1.28
CA PHE A 126 -6.72 27.19 1.53
C PHE A 126 -8.19 27.15 1.93
#